data_c0db650e891c8b91433b50c6d51aa76f
#
_entry.id   c0db650e891c8b91433b50c6d51aa76f
#
_cell.length_a   1.000
_cell.length_b   1.000
_cell.length_c   1.000
_cell.angle_alpha   90.00
_cell.angle_beta   90.00
_cell.angle_gamma   90.00
#
_symmetry.space_group_name_H-M   'P 1'
#
loop_
_entity.id
_entity.type
_entity.pdbx_description
1 polymer ?
#
loop_
_entity_poly.entity_id
_entity_poly.type
_entity_poly.pdbx_seq_one_letter_code
_entity_poly.pdbx_strand_id
1 'polypeptide(L)'
;MIRILRAAGRVAVPWKNGGGVTREVAVWPPGSDLNTFDWRISIAEVRDEGPFSVFENIDRTLTILEGRMALAFTDRRVELDAHSAPLSFPGDVPCFGTPLGGPVTDLNVMARRGRCVAQVNRIVGEMKLPDAWHVVVVAITETAVQVEAESLALQVRDALLIENPADSLVVDAPALLIALT
;
A
#
# COMPACT_ATOMS: atom_id res chain seq x y z
N MET A 1 3.43 13.10 14.92
CA MET A 1 4.57 12.16 15.20
C MET A 1 5.07 11.59 13.89
N ILE A 2 6.40 11.46 13.71
CA ILE A 2 7.01 10.90 12.49
C ILE A 2 7.75 9.61 12.88
N ARG A 3 7.53 8.52 12.13
CA ARG A 3 8.12 7.22 12.44
C ARG A 3 8.51 6.46 11.17
N ILE A 4 9.77 6.01 11.08
CA ILE A 4 10.23 5.13 10.01
C ILE A 4 9.86 3.68 10.34
N LEU A 5 9.22 3.00 9.38
CA LEU A 5 8.82 1.60 9.42
C LEU A 5 9.72 0.81 8.46
N ARG A 6 10.79 0.21 8.98
CA ARG A 6 11.79 -0.48 8.18
C ARG A 6 11.24 -1.75 7.55
N ALA A 7 11.57 -1.97 6.27
CA ALA A 7 11.17 -3.18 5.55
C ALA A 7 11.90 -4.43 6.06
N ALA A 8 13.17 -4.29 6.45
CA ALA A 8 14.05 -5.38 6.86
C ALA A 8 13.57 -6.18 8.08
N GLY A 9 12.72 -5.60 8.93
CA GLY A 9 12.19 -6.27 10.13
C GLY A 9 10.79 -6.88 9.97
N ARG A 10 10.16 -6.77 8.80
CA ARG A 10 8.77 -7.23 8.62
C ARG A 10 8.68 -8.73 8.50
N VAL A 11 7.81 -9.32 9.30
CA VAL A 11 7.53 -10.76 9.27
C VAL A 11 6.74 -11.11 8.02
N ALA A 12 7.23 -12.11 7.28
CA ALA A 12 6.51 -12.68 6.14
C ALA A 12 5.45 -13.69 6.64
N VAL A 13 4.21 -13.47 6.27
CA VAL A 13 3.09 -14.37 6.56
C VAL A 13 2.70 -15.09 5.26
N PRO A 14 2.99 -16.40 5.14
CA PRO A 14 2.61 -17.18 3.98
C PRO A 14 1.08 -17.29 3.84
N TRP A 15 0.59 -17.25 2.60
CA TRP A 15 -0.82 -17.51 2.33
C TRP A 15 -1.15 -19.00 2.54
N LYS A 16 -2.38 -19.28 2.97
CA LYS A 16 -2.83 -20.66 3.22
C LYS A 16 -2.75 -21.57 2.00
N ASN A 17 -2.91 -21.02 0.80
CA ASN A 17 -2.83 -21.73 -0.48
C ASN A 17 -1.39 -21.86 -1.02
N GLY A 18 -0.40 -21.27 -0.36
CA GLY A 18 1.00 -21.27 -0.80
C GLY A 18 1.34 -20.30 -1.94
N GLY A 19 0.34 -19.64 -2.55
CA GLY A 19 0.51 -18.80 -3.75
C GLY A 19 1.19 -17.45 -3.52
N GLY A 20 1.54 -17.11 -2.28
CA GLY A 20 2.20 -15.86 -1.98
C GLY A 20 2.53 -15.67 -0.51
N VAL A 21 3.11 -14.52 -0.20
CA VAL A 21 3.40 -14.07 1.16
C VAL A 21 3.01 -12.61 1.32
N THR A 22 2.57 -12.23 2.51
CA THR A 22 2.26 -10.83 2.86
C THR A 22 3.15 -10.37 4.00
N ARG A 23 3.65 -9.13 3.90
CA ARG A 23 4.33 -8.43 4.99
C ARG A 23 3.53 -7.18 5.33
N GLU A 24 3.09 -7.06 6.57
CA GLU A 24 2.41 -5.87 7.03
C GLU A 24 3.38 -4.69 7.12
N VAL A 25 2.97 -3.54 6.58
CA VAL A 25 3.70 -2.27 6.68
C VAL A 25 3.24 -1.51 7.90
N ALA A 26 1.92 -1.33 8.02
CA ALA A 26 1.28 -0.65 9.14
C ALA A 26 -0.20 -1.03 9.22
N VAL A 27 -0.76 -0.95 10.42
CA VAL A 27 -2.18 -1.16 10.72
C VAL A 27 -2.64 -0.14 11.76
N TRP A 28 -3.89 0.30 11.67
CA TRP A 28 -4.47 1.21 12.63
C TRP A 28 -5.89 0.77 13.04
N PRO A 29 -6.25 0.84 14.33
CA PRO A 29 -5.37 1.08 15.48
C PRO A 29 -4.23 0.08 15.59
N PRO A 30 -3.10 0.42 16.23
CA PRO A 30 -1.99 -0.53 16.42
C PRO A 30 -2.43 -1.82 17.11
N GLY A 31 -2.01 -2.96 16.57
CA GLY A 31 -2.37 -4.28 17.10
C GLY A 31 -3.73 -4.82 16.65
N SER A 32 -4.42 -4.12 15.74
CA SER A 32 -5.65 -4.62 15.13
C SER A 32 -5.39 -5.84 14.27
N ASP A 33 -6.36 -6.74 14.22
CA ASP A 33 -6.41 -7.88 13.31
C ASP A 33 -7.21 -7.56 12.02
N LEU A 34 -7.42 -8.55 11.16
CA LEU A 34 -8.16 -8.41 9.90
C LEU A 34 -9.64 -8.02 10.08
N ASN A 35 -10.19 -8.15 11.29
CA ASN A 35 -11.60 -7.83 11.59
C ASN A 35 -11.75 -6.45 12.22
N THR A 36 -10.70 -5.91 12.83
CA THR A 36 -10.80 -4.75 13.73
C THR A 36 -10.07 -3.50 13.25
N PHE A 37 -9.25 -3.59 12.20
CA PHE A 37 -8.54 -2.41 11.69
C PHE A 37 -9.49 -1.37 11.08
N ASP A 38 -9.13 -0.09 11.18
CA ASP A 38 -9.73 1.00 10.41
C ASP A 38 -9.03 1.15 9.06
N TRP A 39 -7.69 1.03 9.03
CA TRP A 39 -6.91 0.90 7.80
C TRP A 39 -5.69 -0.02 7.99
N ARG A 40 -5.26 -0.63 6.91
CA ARG A 40 -4.12 -1.54 6.88
C ARG A 40 -3.36 -1.41 5.57
N ILE A 41 -2.04 -1.35 5.66
CA ILE A 41 -1.12 -1.31 4.51
C ILE A 41 -0.23 -2.55 4.57
N SER A 42 -0.11 -3.26 3.47
CA SER A 42 0.73 -4.44 3.35
C SER A 42 1.38 -4.53 1.98
N ILE A 43 2.51 -5.21 1.91
CA ILE A 43 3.19 -5.58 0.67
C ILE A 43 3.09 -7.10 0.51
N ALA A 44 2.65 -7.56 -0.66
CA ALA A 44 2.56 -8.96 -0.98
C ALA A 44 3.50 -9.33 -2.13
N GLU A 45 4.03 -10.54 -2.06
CA GLU A 45 4.68 -11.23 -3.18
C GLU A 45 3.75 -12.33 -3.64
N VAL A 46 3.21 -12.19 -4.85
CA VAL A 46 2.26 -13.11 -5.48
C VAL A 46 2.98 -13.94 -6.52
N ARG A 47 2.99 -15.24 -6.36
CA ARG A 47 3.69 -16.18 -7.24
C ARG A 47 2.75 -16.93 -8.16
N ASP A 48 1.61 -17.34 -7.61
CA ASP A 48 0.63 -18.15 -8.32
C ASP A 48 -0.67 -17.37 -8.50
N GLU A 49 -1.43 -17.72 -9.52
CA GLU A 49 -2.76 -17.18 -9.72
C GLU A 49 -3.74 -17.69 -8.66
N GLY A 50 -4.73 -16.88 -8.34
CA GLY A 50 -5.75 -17.27 -7.39
C GLY A 50 -6.72 -16.14 -7.03
N PRO A 51 -7.79 -16.52 -6.32
CA PRO A 51 -8.75 -15.54 -5.83
C PRO A 51 -8.14 -14.68 -4.73
N PHE A 52 -8.39 -13.38 -4.78
CA PHE A 52 -8.13 -12.48 -3.67
C PHE A 52 -9.17 -12.72 -2.57
N SER A 53 -8.74 -12.64 -1.31
CA SER A 53 -9.67 -12.72 -0.18
C SER A 53 -10.70 -11.61 -0.24
N VAL A 54 -11.95 -11.95 0.03
CA VAL A 54 -13.06 -11.02 0.15
C VAL A 54 -13.06 -10.41 1.55
N PHE A 55 -13.22 -9.10 1.62
CA PHE A 55 -13.29 -8.34 2.87
C PHE A 55 -14.51 -7.44 2.88
N GLU A 56 -15.50 -7.79 3.68
CA GLU A 56 -16.74 -7.01 3.81
C GLU A 56 -16.48 -5.62 4.41
N ASN A 57 -17.15 -4.61 3.85
CA ASN A 57 -17.03 -3.20 4.28
C ASN A 57 -15.61 -2.62 4.17
N ILE A 58 -14.76 -3.17 3.34
CA ILE A 58 -13.41 -2.66 3.08
C ILE A 58 -13.31 -2.18 1.64
N ASP A 59 -12.75 -0.99 1.46
CA ASP A 59 -12.24 -0.54 0.17
C ASP A 59 -10.75 -0.84 0.06
N ARG A 60 -10.32 -1.27 -1.12
CA ARG A 60 -8.94 -1.67 -1.39
C ARG A 60 -8.36 -0.80 -2.48
N THR A 61 -7.07 -0.47 -2.35
CA THR A 61 -6.28 0.12 -3.42
C THR A 61 -5.03 -0.71 -3.61
N LEU A 62 -4.88 -1.30 -4.80
CA LEU A 62 -3.75 -2.11 -5.20
C LEU A 62 -2.80 -1.30 -6.09
N THR A 63 -1.51 -1.36 -5.80
CA THR A 63 -0.45 -0.74 -6.60
C THR A 63 0.62 -1.78 -6.89
N ILE A 64 0.91 -2.05 -8.15
CA ILE A 64 2.01 -2.92 -8.51
C ILE A 64 3.33 -2.19 -8.31
N LEU A 65 4.24 -2.80 -7.55
CA LEU A 65 5.60 -2.31 -7.32
C LEU A 65 6.59 -2.94 -8.28
N GLU A 66 6.43 -4.25 -8.55
CA GLU A 66 7.28 -5.03 -9.46
C GLU A 66 6.44 -6.10 -10.17
N GLY A 67 6.79 -6.37 -11.42
CA GLY A 67 6.09 -7.36 -12.23
C GLY A 67 4.83 -6.81 -12.90
N ARG A 68 3.94 -7.72 -13.30
CA ARG A 68 2.70 -7.41 -14.01
C ARG A 68 1.61 -8.39 -13.59
N MET A 69 0.40 -7.89 -13.37
CA MET A 69 -0.73 -8.68 -12.89
C MET A 69 -2.00 -8.37 -13.69
N ALA A 70 -2.75 -9.38 -14.05
CA ALA A 70 -4.11 -9.24 -14.49
C ALA A 70 -5.06 -9.47 -13.31
N LEU A 71 -6.04 -8.57 -13.16
CA LEU A 71 -7.13 -8.68 -12.19
C LEU A 71 -8.43 -8.88 -12.95
N ALA A 72 -9.09 -9.99 -12.70
CA ALA A 72 -10.40 -10.32 -13.27
C ALA A 72 -11.48 -10.10 -12.20
N PHE A 73 -12.39 -9.19 -12.49
CA PHE A 73 -13.63 -8.96 -11.76
C PHE A 73 -14.79 -9.58 -12.52
N THR A 74 -15.99 -9.57 -11.96
CA THR A 74 -17.18 -10.13 -12.63
C THR A 74 -17.51 -9.41 -13.94
N ASP A 75 -17.28 -8.10 -14.01
CA ASP A 75 -17.68 -7.20 -15.09
C ASP A 75 -16.52 -6.68 -15.96
N ARG A 76 -15.28 -6.86 -15.51
CA ARG A 76 -14.10 -6.33 -16.20
C ARG A 76 -12.82 -7.11 -15.90
N ARG A 77 -11.84 -6.96 -16.78
CA ARG A 77 -10.45 -7.35 -16.55
C ARG A 77 -9.54 -6.14 -16.71
N VAL A 78 -8.57 -6.01 -15.80
CA VAL A 78 -7.59 -4.91 -15.80
C VAL A 78 -6.20 -5.53 -15.71
N GLU A 79 -5.27 -5.05 -16.53
CA GLU A 79 -3.85 -5.39 -16.41
C GLU A 79 -3.10 -4.21 -15.79
N LEU A 80 -2.28 -4.51 -14.80
CA LEU A 80 -1.48 -3.53 -14.05
C LEU A 80 -0.02 -3.93 -14.06
N ASP A 81 0.84 -2.94 -14.10
CA ASP A 81 2.30 -3.06 -13.96
C ASP A 81 2.85 -1.99 -13.01
N ALA A 82 4.18 -1.94 -12.87
CA ALA A 82 4.85 -0.99 -11.99
C ALA A 82 4.67 0.50 -12.39
N HIS A 83 4.17 0.80 -13.60
CA HIS A 83 3.89 2.17 -14.08
C HIS A 83 2.41 2.53 -14.03
N SER A 84 1.55 1.56 -13.82
CA SER A 84 0.10 1.77 -13.73
C SER A 84 -0.26 2.63 -12.53
N ALA A 85 -1.34 3.40 -12.68
CA ALA A 85 -1.93 4.11 -11.55
C ALA A 85 -2.45 3.11 -10.50
N PRO A 86 -2.47 3.48 -9.20
CA PRO A 86 -3.13 2.69 -8.17
C PRO A 86 -4.58 2.39 -8.55
N LEU A 87 -5.02 1.14 -8.41
CA LEU A 87 -6.37 0.69 -8.72
C LEU A 87 -7.17 0.54 -7.43
N SER A 88 -8.23 1.33 -7.29
CA SER A 88 -9.19 1.21 -6.19
C SER A 88 -10.39 0.35 -6.60
N PHE A 89 -10.82 -0.53 -5.69
CA PHE A 89 -12.00 -1.39 -5.87
C PHE A 89 -12.57 -1.82 -4.51
N PRO A 90 -13.88 -2.15 -4.47
CA PRO A 90 -14.50 -2.69 -3.26
C PRO A 90 -13.88 -4.04 -2.86
N GLY A 91 -13.52 -4.21 -1.60
CA GLY A 91 -12.93 -5.45 -1.08
C GLY A 91 -13.90 -6.62 -0.98
N ASP A 92 -15.19 -6.34 -1.02
CA ASP A 92 -16.29 -7.31 -1.01
C ASP A 92 -16.68 -7.83 -2.41
N VAL A 93 -16.04 -7.33 -3.46
CA VAL A 93 -16.23 -7.83 -4.84
C VAL A 93 -15.23 -8.95 -5.13
N PRO A 94 -15.68 -10.10 -5.67
CA PRO A 94 -14.77 -11.17 -6.10
C PRO A 94 -13.76 -10.67 -7.12
N CYS A 95 -12.49 -10.96 -6.87
CA CYS A 95 -11.38 -10.60 -7.73
C CYS A 95 -10.41 -11.79 -7.85
N PHE A 96 -10.01 -12.11 -9.07
CA PHE A 96 -9.02 -13.17 -9.35
C PHE A 96 -7.76 -12.52 -9.92
N GLY A 97 -6.62 -12.79 -9.30
CA GLY A 97 -5.31 -12.27 -9.70
C GLY A 97 -4.50 -13.30 -10.46
N THR A 98 -3.94 -12.91 -11.60
CA THR A 98 -3.03 -13.75 -12.40
C THR A 98 -1.73 -13.00 -12.64
N PRO A 99 -0.60 -13.42 -12.02
CA PRO A 99 0.72 -12.91 -12.37
C PRO A 99 1.06 -13.18 -13.83
N LEU A 100 1.60 -12.18 -14.52
CA LEU A 100 1.92 -12.26 -15.95
C LEU A 100 3.43 -12.23 -16.17
N GLY A 101 3.98 -13.39 -16.54
CA GLY A 101 5.41 -13.53 -16.86
C GLY A 101 6.36 -13.66 -15.68
N GLY A 102 5.84 -13.89 -14.48
CA GLY A 102 6.64 -14.11 -13.26
C GLY A 102 5.98 -13.56 -12.00
N PRO A 103 6.65 -13.67 -10.85
CA PRO A 103 6.14 -13.16 -9.58
C PRO A 103 5.87 -11.65 -9.61
N VAL A 104 4.91 -11.22 -8.81
CA VAL A 104 4.50 -9.83 -8.69
C VAL A 104 4.67 -9.38 -7.24
N THR A 105 5.20 -8.16 -7.05
CA THR A 105 5.16 -7.48 -5.77
C THR A 105 4.12 -6.36 -5.85
N ASP A 106 3.17 -6.35 -4.93
CA ASP A 106 2.15 -5.30 -4.83
C ASP A 106 2.10 -4.66 -3.45
N LEU A 107 1.64 -3.40 -3.42
CA LEU A 107 1.20 -2.71 -2.23
C LEU A 107 -0.33 -2.75 -2.20
N ASN A 108 -0.89 -3.21 -1.10
CA ASN A 108 -2.33 -3.26 -0.86
C ASN A 108 -2.68 -2.36 0.32
N VAL A 109 -3.49 -1.34 0.06
CA VAL A 109 -4.05 -0.44 1.06
C VAL A 109 -5.51 -0.81 1.26
N MET A 110 -5.91 -1.03 2.49
CA MET A 110 -7.26 -1.42 2.89
C MET A 110 -7.80 -0.38 3.86
N ALA A 111 -9.00 0.13 3.60
CA ALA A 111 -9.67 1.12 4.44
C ALA A 111 -11.11 0.67 4.75
N ARG A 112 -11.51 0.73 6.02
CA ARG A 112 -12.86 0.36 6.45
C ARG A 112 -13.84 1.48 6.16
N ARG A 113 -14.87 1.19 5.37
CA ARG A 113 -15.94 2.14 5.04
C ARG A 113 -16.59 2.71 6.30
N GLY A 114 -16.79 4.02 6.32
CA GLY A 114 -17.34 4.75 7.47
C GLY A 114 -16.36 4.99 8.63
N ARG A 115 -15.10 4.51 8.50
CA ARG A 115 -14.03 4.74 9.46
C ARG A 115 -12.84 5.48 8.85
N CYS A 116 -12.48 5.13 7.63
CA CYS A 116 -11.33 5.70 6.95
C CYS A 116 -11.55 5.71 5.44
N VAL A 117 -11.02 6.73 4.77
CA VAL A 117 -10.88 6.78 3.31
C VAL A 117 -9.40 6.85 2.99
N ALA A 118 -8.94 5.99 2.09
CA ALA A 118 -7.55 5.96 1.63
C ALA A 118 -7.43 6.51 0.22
N GLN A 119 -6.45 7.39 0.01
CA GLN A 119 -6.03 7.85 -1.32
C GLN A 119 -4.56 7.50 -1.52
N VAL A 120 -4.24 6.87 -2.66
CA VAL A 120 -2.87 6.44 -2.98
C VAL A 120 -2.42 7.13 -4.25
N ASN A 121 -1.28 7.79 -4.21
CA ASN A 121 -0.70 8.52 -5.34
C ASN A 121 0.79 8.19 -5.49
N ARG A 122 1.27 8.14 -6.74
CA ARG A 122 2.70 8.16 -7.03
C ARG A 122 3.20 9.59 -6.93
N ILE A 123 4.33 9.78 -6.25
CA ILE A 123 4.88 11.10 -5.96
C ILE A 123 6.38 11.16 -6.23
N VAL A 124 6.84 12.34 -6.55
CA VAL A 124 8.25 12.76 -6.58
C VAL A 124 8.30 14.29 -6.50
N GLY A 125 9.32 14.84 -5.83
CA GLY A 125 9.48 16.28 -5.65
C GLY A 125 8.67 16.84 -4.47
N GLU A 126 8.46 18.14 -4.48
CA GLU A 126 7.72 18.86 -3.45
C GLU A 126 6.21 18.70 -3.67
N MET A 127 5.50 18.50 -2.57
CA MET A 127 4.06 18.43 -2.58
C MET A 127 3.44 18.94 -1.29
N LYS A 128 2.27 19.57 -1.43
CA LYS A 128 1.40 19.90 -0.30
C LYS A 128 0.71 18.62 0.18
N LEU A 129 0.73 18.37 1.47
CA LEU A 129 0.03 17.24 2.04
C LEU A 129 -1.48 17.50 2.12
N PRO A 130 -2.32 16.48 1.87
CA PRO A 130 -3.75 16.58 2.09
C PRO A 130 -4.06 16.69 3.60
N ASP A 131 -5.21 17.25 3.91
CA ASP A 131 -5.76 17.20 5.26
C ASP A 131 -6.15 15.74 5.60
N ALA A 132 -5.33 15.09 6.40
CA ALA A 132 -5.43 13.67 6.72
C ALA A 132 -4.98 13.41 8.16
N TRP A 133 -5.52 12.37 8.78
CA TRP A 133 -5.07 11.96 10.13
C TRP A 133 -3.71 11.29 10.08
N HIS A 134 -3.49 10.49 9.03
CA HIS A 134 -2.22 9.82 8.80
C HIS A 134 -1.81 9.97 7.33
N VAL A 135 -0.52 10.17 7.13
CA VAL A 135 0.12 10.03 5.82
C VAL A 135 1.18 8.95 5.92
N VAL A 136 1.20 8.05 4.95
CA VAL A 136 2.25 7.05 4.82
C VAL A 136 2.95 7.24 3.50
N VAL A 137 4.28 7.43 3.53
CA VAL A 137 5.12 7.45 2.33
C VAL A 137 5.83 6.11 2.24
N VAL A 138 5.67 5.39 1.12
CA VAL A 138 6.36 4.11 0.87
C VAL A 138 7.37 4.30 -0.24
N ALA A 139 8.64 4.02 0.05
CA ALA A 139 9.73 4.13 -0.90
C ALA A 139 9.65 3.03 -1.97
N ILE A 140 9.54 3.43 -3.25
CA ILE A 140 9.62 2.51 -4.40
C ILE A 140 11.09 2.24 -4.74
N THR A 141 11.91 3.27 -4.65
CA THR A 141 13.38 3.24 -4.77
C THR A 141 13.97 3.81 -3.49
N GLU A 142 15.28 3.70 -3.31
CA GLU A 142 15.95 4.46 -2.24
C GLU A 142 15.65 5.94 -2.41
N THR A 143 15.21 6.60 -1.35
CA THR A 143 14.78 8.00 -1.38
C THR A 143 15.05 8.69 -0.05
N ALA A 144 15.21 10.01 -0.06
CA ALA A 144 15.11 10.83 1.12
C ALA A 144 13.76 11.57 1.13
N VAL A 145 13.14 11.61 2.29
CA VAL A 145 11.91 12.38 2.55
C VAL A 145 12.27 13.53 3.48
N GLN A 146 12.06 14.74 3.01
CA GLN A 146 12.18 15.95 3.82
C GLN A 146 10.78 16.32 4.31
N VAL A 147 10.61 16.36 5.62
CA VAL A 147 9.38 16.77 6.27
C VAL A 147 9.73 17.66 7.46
N GLU A 148 9.14 18.85 7.51
CA GLU A 148 9.54 19.92 8.43
C GLU A 148 11.04 20.24 8.30
N ALA A 149 11.81 20.11 9.39
CA ALA A 149 13.26 20.35 9.41
C ALA A 149 14.09 19.06 9.32
N GLU A 150 13.45 17.91 9.14
CA GLU A 150 14.11 16.60 9.11
C GLU A 150 14.26 16.07 7.70
N SER A 151 15.40 15.43 7.42
CA SER A 151 15.64 14.66 6.20
C SER A 151 15.85 13.19 6.59
N LEU A 152 14.95 12.32 6.11
CA LEU A 152 14.84 10.93 6.52
C LEU A 152 15.12 10.01 5.34
N ALA A 153 16.20 9.22 5.41
CA ALA A 153 16.55 8.25 4.38
C ALA A 153 15.71 6.97 4.50
N LEU A 154 15.09 6.58 3.40
CA LEU A 154 14.30 5.36 3.25
C LEU A 154 14.97 4.43 2.23
N GLN A 155 15.14 3.18 2.61
CA GLN A 155 15.48 2.09 1.70
C GLN A 155 14.24 1.62 0.95
N VAL A 156 14.44 0.86 -0.13
CA VAL A 156 13.34 0.29 -0.91
C VAL A 156 12.35 -0.45 0.00
N ARG A 157 11.06 -0.13 -0.16
CA ARG A 157 9.93 -0.67 0.63
C ARG A 157 9.91 -0.23 2.10
N ASP A 158 10.85 0.59 2.59
CA ASP A 158 10.64 1.29 3.86
C ASP A 158 9.42 2.20 3.76
N ALA A 159 8.84 2.52 4.90
CA ALA A 159 7.74 3.46 4.95
C ALA A 159 7.99 4.52 6.04
N LEU A 160 7.45 5.72 5.81
CA LEU A 160 7.40 6.81 6.77
C LEU A 160 5.95 7.04 7.15
N LEU A 161 5.60 6.81 8.41
CA LEU A 161 4.28 7.13 8.96
C LEU A 161 4.35 8.51 9.63
N ILE A 162 3.45 9.39 9.22
CA ILE A 162 3.28 10.75 9.75
C ILE A 162 1.88 10.86 10.32
N GLU A 163 1.76 11.06 11.63
CA GLU A 163 0.51 11.33 12.32
C GLU A 163 0.35 12.85 12.46
N ASN A 164 -0.83 13.37 12.11
CA ASN A 164 -1.13 14.79 12.01
C ASN A 164 -0.07 15.50 11.14
N PRO A 165 -0.08 15.23 9.82
CA PRO A 165 0.97 15.68 8.92
C PRO A 165 1.09 17.20 8.87
N ALA A 166 2.33 17.67 8.66
CA ALA A 166 2.64 19.06 8.35
C ALA A 166 2.06 19.46 6.98
N ASP A 167 2.24 20.72 6.58
CA ASP A 167 1.64 21.25 5.36
C ASP A 167 2.23 20.66 4.07
N SER A 168 3.52 20.27 4.09
CA SER A 168 4.21 19.78 2.88
C SER A 168 5.35 18.80 3.22
N LEU A 169 5.77 18.06 2.20
CA LEU A 169 6.99 17.26 2.20
C LEU A 169 7.68 17.32 0.83
N VAL A 170 8.95 16.92 0.80
CA VAL A 170 9.72 16.73 -0.43
C VAL A 170 10.25 15.32 -0.49
N VAL A 171 10.10 14.66 -1.63
CA VAL A 171 10.63 13.33 -1.89
C VAL A 171 11.58 13.40 -3.08
N ASP A 172 12.83 13.00 -2.91
CA ASP A 172 13.87 13.15 -3.95
C ASP A 172 13.83 12.07 -5.04
N ALA A 173 13.14 10.96 -4.80
CA ALA A 173 12.96 9.88 -5.77
C ALA A 173 11.54 9.28 -5.69
N PRO A 174 11.09 8.49 -6.70
CA PRO A 174 9.74 7.96 -6.75
C PRO A 174 9.30 7.19 -5.50
N ALA A 175 8.15 7.57 -4.96
CA ALA A 175 7.51 6.96 -3.81
C ALA A 175 5.99 6.89 -3.99
N LEU A 176 5.32 6.18 -3.07
CA LEU A 176 3.86 6.21 -2.94
C LEU A 176 3.48 7.02 -1.71
N LEU A 177 2.55 7.93 -1.87
CA LEU A 177 1.91 8.64 -0.77
C LEU A 177 0.51 8.07 -0.57
N ILE A 178 0.22 7.70 0.67
CA ILE A 178 -1.07 7.19 1.12
C ILE A 178 -1.61 8.18 2.14
N ALA A 179 -2.70 8.85 1.81
CA ALA A 179 -3.43 9.72 2.72
C ALA A 179 -4.62 8.97 3.29
N LEU A 180 -4.81 9.06 4.59
CA LEU A 180 -5.79 8.33 5.38
C LEU A 180 -6.62 9.35 6.18
N THR A 181 -7.88 9.55 5.75
CA THR A 181 -8.82 10.56 6.26
C THR A 181 -10.04 9.94 6.91
#